data_41f4f8f9b44cbad330e2f4e349d04918
#
_entry.id   41f4f8f9b44cbad330e2f4e349d04918
#
_cell.length_a   1.000
_cell.length_b   1.000
_cell.length_c   1.000
_cell.angle_alpha   90.00
_cell.angle_beta   90.00
_cell.angle_gamma   90.00
#
_symmetry.space_group_name_H-M   'P 1'
#
loop_
_entity.id
_entity.type
_entity.pdbx_description
1 polymer ?
#
loop_
_entity_poly.entity_id
_entity_poly.type
_entity_poly.pdbx_seq_one_letter_code
_entity_poly.pdbx_strand_id
1 'polypeptide(L)'
;MTGKISGGCKCGATRYQGELADVSMFQCYCRDCQQLTGGGHSNMVPLVAETFQVDGPRTEYQMTGGSGQPTWSSFCSTCGSPLTRRSARMKHCIY
;
A
#
# COMPACT_ATOMS: atom_id res chain seq x y z
N MET A 1 14.83 5.27 -12.32
CA MET A 1 14.46 6.55 -11.71
C MET A 1 14.37 6.38 -10.20
N THR A 2 15.05 7.24 -9.50
CA THR A 2 15.01 7.20 -8.04
C THR A 2 14.29 8.44 -7.54
N GLY A 3 13.45 8.27 -6.55
CA GLY A 3 12.76 9.36 -5.91
C GLY A 3 12.24 8.91 -4.57
N LYS A 4 12.21 9.82 -3.62
CA LYS A 4 11.69 9.53 -2.30
C LYS A 4 10.24 10.00 -2.20
N ILE A 5 9.42 9.14 -1.60
CA ILE A 5 8.01 9.44 -1.34
C ILE A 5 7.81 9.42 0.16
N SER A 6 7.08 10.39 0.64
CA SER A 6 6.65 10.41 2.04
C SER A 6 5.19 10.77 2.11
N GLY A 7 4.51 10.29 3.13
CA GLY A 7 3.11 10.58 3.31
C GLY A 7 2.62 10.09 4.66
N GLY A 8 1.33 10.04 4.82
CA GLY A 8 0.74 9.59 6.06
C GLY A 8 -0.76 9.54 6.01
N CYS A 9 -1.35 9.19 7.14
CA CYS A 9 -2.79 9.10 7.27
C CYS A 9 -3.42 10.48 7.51
N LYS A 10 -4.72 10.52 7.42
CA LYS A 10 -5.48 11.77 7.60
C LYS A 10 -5.27 12.40 8.98
N CYS A 11 -5.22 11.59 10.03
CA CYS A 11 -5.05 12.12 11.40
C CYS A 11 -3.59 12.47 11.73
N GLY A 12 -2.63 12.08 10.90
CA GLY A 12 -1.23 12.35 11.11
C GLY A 12 -0.51 11.43 12.08
N ALA A 13 -1.21 10.48 12.70
CA ALA A 13 -0.61 9.59 13.68
C ALA A 13 0.37 8.59 13.05
N THR A 14 0.14 8.22 11.80
CA THR A 14 0.98 7.26 11.08
C THR A 14 1.61 7.94 9.88
N ARG A 15 2.94 7.84 9.79
CA ARG A 15 3.72 8.43 8.69
C ARG A 15 4.56 7.35 8.04
N TYR A 16 4.82 7.50 6.74
CA TYR A 16 5.64 6.54 6.01
C TYR A 16 6.55 7.25 5.02
N GLN A 17 7.60 6.55 4.62
CA GLN A 17 8.50 7.01 3.57
C GLN A 17 9.16 5.81 2.90
N GLY A 18 9.60 6.01 1.68
CA GLY A 18 10.29 4.99 0.91
C GLY A 18 10.77 5.54 -0.40
N GLU A 19 11.50 4.73 -1.17
CA GLU A 19 11.99 5.11 -2.49
C GLU A 19 11.12 4.46 -3.56
N LEU A 20 10.87 5.20 -4.64
CA LEU A 20 10.14 4.69 -5.78
C LEU A 20 10.87 3.48 -6.36
N ALA A 21 10.13 2.41 -6.62
CA ALA A 21 10.66 1.24 -7.30
C ALA A 21 10.74 1.53 -8.80
N ASP A 22 11.65 0.82 -9.48
CA ASP A 22 11.80 0.93 -10.93
C ASP A 22 10.76 0.05 -11.64
N VAL A 23 9.51 0.32 -11.34
CA VAL A 23 8.34 -0.38 -11.88
C VAL A 23 7.28 0.67 -12.16
N SER A 24 6.43 0.42 -13.13
CA SER A 24 5.38 1.37 -13.49
C SER A 24 4.34 1.53 -12.39
N MET A 25 3.88 2.75 -12.18
CA MET A 25 2.67 3.02 -11.42
C MET A 25 1.48 2.50 -12.22
N PHE A 26 0.44 2.05 -11.53
CA PHE A 26 -0.72 1.52 -12.23
C PHE A 26 -2.00 1.72 -11.40
N GLN A 27 -3.13 1.53 -12.07
CA GLN A 27 -4.44 1.54 -11.44
C GLN A 27 -4.99 0.12 -11.49
N CYS A 28 -5.47 -0.37 -10.35
CA CYS A 28 -6.06 -1.70 -10.28
C CYS A 28 -7.58 -1.57 -10.13
N TYR A 29 -8.31 -2.22 -11.02
CA TYR A 29 -9.77 -2.15 -11.09
C TYR A 29 -10.45 -3.41 -10.56
N CYS A 30 -9.72 -4.32 -9.92
CA CYS A 30 -10.31 -5.55 -9.41
C CYS A 30 -11.32 -5.23 -8.28
N ARG A 31 -12.16 -6.21 -7.98
CA ARG A 31 -13.18 -6.03 -6.95
C ARG A 31 -12.58 -5.67 -5.60
N ASP A 32 -11.48 -6.33 -5.22
CA ASP A 32 -10.81 -6.04 -3.95
C ASP A 32 -10.36 -4.59 -3.87
N CYS A 33 -9.78 -4.08 -4.96
CA CYS A 33 -9.33 -2.69 -5.02
C CYS A 33 -10.49 -1.72 -4.93
N GLN A 34 -11.61 -2.03 -5.59
CA GLN A 34 -12.80 -1.20 -5.53
C GLN A 34 -13.38 -1.14 -4.11
N GLN A 35 -13.39 -2.28 -3.43
CA GLN A 35 -13.89 -2.34 -2.05
C GLN A 35 -12.97 -1.61 -1.07
N LEU A 36 -11.66 -1.74 -1.27
CA LEU A 36 -10.68 -1.11 -0.37
C LEU A 36 -10.68 0.40 -0.49
N THR A 37 -10.91 0.94 -1.67
CA THR A 37 -10.89 2.39 -1.88
C THR A 37 -12.27 3.03 -1.84
N GLY A 38 -13.31 2.24 -2.05
CA GLY A 38 -14.67 2.76 -2.20
C GLY A 38 -14.90 3.47 -3.53
N GLY A 39 -13.95 3.36 -4.45
CA GLY A 39 -14.04 3.98 -5.78
C GLY A 39 -14.00 2.93 -6.88
N GLY A 40 -13.74 3.37 -8.10
CA GLY A 40 -13.68 2.48 -9.25
C GLY A 40 -12.38 1.70 -9.38
N HIS A 41 -11.34 2.12 -8.67
CA HIS A 41 -10.02 1.52 -8.77
C HIS A 41 -9.15 1.94 -7.60
N SER A 42 -7.98 1.32 -7.47
CA SER A 42 -6.94 1.71 -6.54
C SER A 42 -5.73 2.21 -7.32
N ASN A 43 -5.19 3.34 -6.93
CA ASN A 43 -3.93 3.87 -7.50
C ASN A 43 -2.77 3.22 -6.79
N MET A 44 -1.88 2.61 -7.56
CA MET A 44 -0.74 1.87 -7.02
C MET A 44 0.56 2.56 -7.37
N VAL A 45 1.31 2.97 -6.33
CA VAL A 45 2.63 3.57 -6.47
C VAL A 45 3.63 2.60 -5.84
N PRO A 46 4.45 1.91 -6.64
CA PRO A 46 5.36 0.91 -6.09
C PRO A 46 6.57 1.54 -5.43
N LEU A 47 6.86 1.11 -4.22
CA LEU A 47 8.04 1.53 -3.46
C LEU A 47 8.93 0.32 -3.22
N VAL A 48 10.23 0.57 -3.10
CA VAL A 48 11.18 -0.50 -2.78
C VAL A 48 10.95 -0.92 -1.32
N ALA A 49 10.56 -2.17 -1.11
CA ALA A 49 10.18 -2.65 0.22
C ALA A 49 11.31 -2.49 1.25
N GLU A 50 12.57 -2.68 0.83
CA GLU A 50 13.71 -2.56 1.72
C GLU A 50 13.90 -1.15 2.26
N THR A 51 13.46 -0.15 1.51
CA THR A 51 13.61 1.26 1.92
C THR A 51 12.38 1.79 2.64
N PHE A 52 11.31 1.02 2.66
CA PHE A 52 10.05 1.47 3.22
C PHE A 52 10.11 1.50 4.74
N GLN A 53 9.74 2.63 5.30
CA GLN A 53 9.65 2.83 6.74
C GLN A 53 8.30 3.41 7.07
N VAL A 54 7.69 2.89 8.12
CA VAL A 54 6.40 3.37 8.60
C VAL A 54 6.48 3.50 10.12
N ASP A 55 5.95 4.61 10.61
CA ASP A 55 5.96 4.93 12.03
C ASP A 55 4.55 5.33 12.44
N GLY A 56 4.06 4.74 13.51
CA GLY A 56 2.74 5.01 14.04
C GLY A 56 1.81 3.81 14.00
N PRO A 57 0.60 3.97 14.56
CA PRO A 57 -0.36 2.86 14.68
C PRO A 57 -0.92 2.47 13.32
N ARG A 58 -0.92 1.16 13.03
CA ARG A 58 -1.51 0.62 11.81
C ARG A 58 -2.02 -0.79 12.05
N THR A 59 -3.00 -1.18 11.25
CA THR A 59 -3.57 -2.51 11.25
C THR A 59 -3.43 -3.10 9.86
N GLU A 60 -3.08 -4.37 9.77
CA GLU A 60 -3.03 -5.09 8.50
C GLU A 60 -4.16 -6.10 8.42
N TYR A 61 -4.77 -6.19 7.25
CA TYR A 61 -5.77 -7.19 6.94
C TYR A 61 -5.26 -8.08 5.80
N GLN A 62 -5.20 -9.39 6.04
CA GLN A 62 -4.76 -10.36 5.05
C GLN A 62 -5.94 -10.87 4.24
N MET A 63 -5.77 -10.97 2.94
CA MET A 63 -6.76 -11.53 2.04
C MET A 63 -6.07 -12.34 0.95
N THR A 64 -6.82 -13.16 0.23
CA THR A 64 -6.31 -13.86 -0.95
C THR A 64 -6.52 -12.97 -2.16
N GLY A 65 -5.45 -12.62 -2.85
CA GLY A 65 -5.52 -11.79 -4.05
C GLY A 65 -6.01 -12.59 -5.26
N GLY A 66 -6.24 -11.87 -6.36
CA GLY A 66 -6.70 -12.48 -7.61
C GLY A 66 -5.74 -13.50 -8.20
N SER A 67 -4.46 -13.44 -7.84
CA SER A 67 -3.45 -14.42 -8.26
C SER A 67 -3.45 -15.69 -7.41
N GLY A 68 -4.26 -15.76 -6.35
CA GLY A 68 -4.25 -16.85 -5.40
C GLY A 68 -3.23 -16.70 -4.29
N GLN A 69 -2.42 -15.65 -4.32
CA GLN A 69 -1.38 -15.40 -3.33
C GLN A 69 -1.90 -14.49 -2.21
N PRO A 70 -1.36 -14.62 -0.98
CA PRO A 70 -1.74 -13.72 0.11
C PRO A 70 -1.42 -12.26 -0.22
N THR A 71 -2.31 -11.38 0.16
CA THR A 71 -2.15 -9.93 0.00
C THR A 71 -2.53 -9.27 1.33
N TRP A 72 -1.81 -8.22 1.70
CA TRP A 72 -2.06 -7.51 2.94
C TRP A 72 -2.35 -6.05 2.65
N SER A 73 -3.43 -5.54 3.26
CA SER A 73 -3.77 -4.12 3.22
C SER A 73 -3.55 -3.54 4.59
N SER A 74 -2.88 -2.40 4.68
CA SER A 74 -2.71 -1.73 5.96
C SER A 74 -3.44 -0.40 5.97
N PHE A 75 -3.89 -0.02 7.16
CA PHE A 75 -4.59 1.23 7.38
C PHE A 75 -4.28 1.76 8.78
N CYS A 76 -4.45 3.06 8.96
CA CYS A 76 -4.22 3.69 10.26
C CYS A 76 -5.22 3.15 11.27
N SER A 77 -4.72 2.67 12.42
CA SER A 77 -5.59 2.15 13.47
C SER A 77 -6.44 3.22 14.12
N THR A 78 -6.04 4.48 14.00
CA THR A 78 -6.75 5.60 14.63
C THR A 78 -7.82 6.19 13.72
N CYS A 79 -7.50 6.47 12.46
CA CYS A 79 -8.46 7.15 11.57
C CYS A 79 -8.96 6.29 10.40
N GLY A 80 -8.41 5.09 10.21
CA GLY A 80 -8.84 4.19 9.16
C GLY A 80 -8.34 4.52 7.77
N SER A 81 -7.48 5.53 7.61
CA SER A 81 -6.95 5.88 6.30
C SER A 81 -6.16 4.72 5.69
N PRO A 82 -6.43 4.34 4.43
CA PRO A 82 -5.62 3.34 3.75
C PRO A 82 -4.17 3.81 3.65
N LEU A 83 -3.23 2.90 3.86
CA LEU A 83 -1.80 3.23 3.84
C LEU A 83 -1.08 2.48 2.75
N THR A 84 -0.98 1.15 2.87
CA THR A 84 -0.17 0.36 1.94
C THR A 84 -0.85 -0.95 1.57
N ARG A 85 -0.36 -1.53 0.47
CA ARG A 85 -0.66 -2.91 0.10
C ARG A 85 0.63 -3.62 -0.22
N ARG A 86 0.73 -4.87 0.19
CA ARG A 86 1.84 -5.73 -0.19
C ARG A 86 1.30 -7.10 -0.55
N SER A 87 2.03 -7.81 -1.40
CA SER A 87 1.61 -9.12 -1.90
C SER A 87 2.77 -10.08 -1.85
N ALA A 88 2.49 -11.35 -1.52
CA ALA A 88 3.49 -12.40 -1.59
C ALA A 88 4.03 -12.59 -3.02
N ARG A 89 3.24 -12.21 -4.02
CA ARG A 89 3.62 -12.26 -5.42
C ARG A 89 4.73 -11.27 -5.77
N MET A 90 4.75 -10.10 -5.09
CA MET A 90 5.69 -9.01 -5.38
C MET A 90 6.38 -8.59 -4.09
N LYS A 91 7.19 -9.48 -3.53
CA LYS A 91 7.81 -9.27 -2.21
C LYS A 91 8.77 -8.10 -2.14
N HIS A 92 9.36 -7.71 -3.27
CA HIS A 92 10.34 -6.63 -3.30
C HIS A 92 9.71 -5.24 -3.42
N CYS A 93 8.39 -5.17 -3.58
CA CYS A 93 7.67 -3.91 -3.69
C CYS A 93 6.58 -3.80 -2.62
N ILE A 94 6.30 -2.57 -2.23
CA ILE A 94 5.15 -2.23 -1.41
C ILE A 94 4.40 -1.08 -2.12
N TYR A 95 3.09 -1.06 -2.02
CA TYR A 95 2.26 -0.13 -2.76
C TYR A 95 1.47 0.79 -1.86
#